data_908253cf0418e171a8b65f3d64efd161
#
_entry.id   908253cf0418e171a8b65f3d64efd161
#
_cell.length_a   1.000
_cell.length_b   1.000
_cell.length_c   1.000
_cell.angle_alpha   90.00
_cell.angle_beta   90.00
_cell.angle_gamma   90.00
#
_symmetry.space_group_name_H-M   'P 1'
#
loop_
_entity.id
_entity.type
_entity.pdbx_description
1 polymer ?
#
loop_
_entity_poly.entity_id
_entity_poly.type
_entity_poly.pdbx_seq_one_letter_code
_entity_poly.pdbx_strand_id
1 'polypeptide(L)'
;MKKILLISNMYPSKKYKHYGVFVQNTAQILKNNGYKVDVSALKKKDSKIGKLVGYLSFYVKSIFLCLFHHYDYLYAHYISHCALLIKIIKKIKPNIKVIVNVHGNDVVPEDQHDEKFIPLVRSTLPLIDICIVPSS
;
A
#
# COMPACT_ATOMS: atom_id res chain seq x y z
N MET A 1 2.16 19.17 -11.56
CA MET A 1 1.99 17.71 -11.63
C MET A 1 1.81 17.14 -10.23
N LYS A 2 0.75 16.40 -10.01
CA LYS A 2 0.53 15.76 -8.72
C LYS A 2 1.44 14.55 -8.54
N LYS A 3 1.95 14.38 -7.33
CA LYS A 3 2.82 13.27 -6.97
C LYS A 3 2.09 12.26 -6.09
N ILE A 4 2.26 10.97 -6.41
CA ILE A 4 1.62 9.86 -5.72
C ILE A 4 2.72 8.91 -5.20
N LEU A 5 2.63 8.55 -3.93
CA LEU A 5 3.37 7.40 -3.40
C LEU A 5 2.42 6.19 -3.38
N LEU A 6 2.73 5.21 -4.20
CA LEU A 6 1.97 3.95 -4.28
C LEU A 6 2.63 2.93 -3.37
N ILE A 7 1.88 2.44 -2.39
CA ILE A 7 2.37 1.42 -1.45
C ILE A 7 1.54 0.15 -1.59
N SER A 8 2.19 -1.01 -1.46
CA SER A 8 1.52 -2.30 -1.46
C SER A 8 2.42 -3.37 -0.86
N ASN A 9 1.79 -4.40 -0.30
CA ASN A 9 2.51 -5.61 0.13
C ASN A 9 2.76 -6.59 -1.01
N MET A 10 2.38 -6.25 -2.24
CA MET A 10 2.52 -7.11 -3.42
C MET A 10 3.12 -6.33 -4.59
N TYR A 11 4.08 -6.96 -5.27
CA TYR A 11 4.67 -6.41 -6.50
C TYR A 11 5.41 -7.52 -7.26
N PRO A 12 5.43 -7.51 -8.62
CA PRO A 12 6.12 -8.52 -9.40
C PRO A 12 7.63 -8.52 -9.18
N SER A 13 8.23 -9.71 -9.26
CA SER A 13 9.68 -9.90 -9.23
C SER A 13 10.08 -10.85 -10.36
N LYS A 14 11.38 -11.04 -10.55
CA LYS A 14 11.88 -11.97 -11.58
C LYS A 14 11.36 -13.40 -11.35
N LYS A 15 11.31 -13.83 -10.08
CA LYS A 15 10.86 -15.17 -9.71
C LYS A 15 9.34 -15.31 -9.73
N TYR A 16 8.63 -14.24 -9.34
CA TYR A 16 7.17 -14.23 -9.22
C TYR A 16 6.58 -13.13 -10.09
N LYS A 17 6.58 -13.35 -11.41
CA LYS A 17 6.22 -12.33 -12.42
C LYS A 17 4.78 -11.88 -12.36
N HIS A 18 3.87 -12.72 -11.87
CA HIS A 18 2.43 -12.42 -11.82
C HIS A 18 1.96 -11.94 -10.44
N TYR A 19 2.83 -11.99 -9.43
CA TYR A 19 2.49 -11.59 -8.08
C TYR A 19 2.37 -10.07 -7.99
N GLY A 20 1.15 -9.59 -7.75
CA GLY A 20 0.91 -8.14 -7.62
C GLY A 20 0.96 -7.36 -8.94
N VAL A 21 0.73 -8.00 -10.07
CA VAL A 21 0.71 -7.36 -11.39
C VAL A 21 -0.29 -6.19 -11.43
N PHE A 22 -1.42 -6.32 -10.73
CA PHE A 22 -2.43 -5.25 -10.67
C PHE A 22 -1.88 -3.97 -10.06
N VAL A 23 -0.93 -4.07 -9.12
CA VAL A 23 -0.27 -2.88 -8.52
C VAL A 23 0.61 -2.19 -9.56
N GLN A 24 1.39 -2.97 -10.31
CA GLN A 24 2.22 -2.45 -11.40
C GLN A 24 1.36 -1.78 -12.47
N ASN A 25 0.23 -2.40 -12.82
CA ASN A 25 -0.70 -1.84 -13.80
C ASN A 25 -1.31 -0.53 -13.32
N THR A 26 -1.68 -0.45 -12.04
CA THR A 26 -2.19 0.79 -11.43
C THR A 26 -1.17 1.91 -11.54
N ALA A 27 0.10 1.63 -11.21
CA ALA A 27 1.17 2.62 -11.32
C ALA A 27 1.31 3.13 -12.75
N GLN A 28 1.25 2.23 -13.73
CA GLN A 28 1.36 2.61 -15.14
C GLN A 28 0.18 3.46 -15.61
N ILE A 29 -1.04 3.10 -15.19
CA ILE A 29 -2.24 3.86 -15.54
C ILE A 29 -2.14 5.29 -14.96
N LEU A 30 -1.72 5.41 -13.72
CA LEU A 30 -1.57 6.73 -13.08
C LEU A 30 -0.52 7.58 -13.80
N LYS A 31 0.61 7.00 -14.17
CA LYS A 31 1.66 7.68 -14.94
C LYS A 31 1.13 8.15 -16.29
N ASN A 32 0.36 7.30 -16.98
CA ASN A 32 -0.21 7.62 -18.28
C ASN A 32 -1.23 8.76 -18.20
N ASN A 33 -1.79 9.00 -17.02
CA ASN A 33 -2.76 10.09 -16.79
C ASN A 33 -2.12 11.37 -16.21
N GLY A 34 -0.79 11.47 -16.28
CA GLY A 34 -0.07 12.69 -15.94
C GLY A 34 0.40 12.81 -14.50
N TYR A 35 0.27 11.74 -13.70
CA TYR A 35 0.77 11.74 -12.33
C TYR A 35 2.21 11.29 -12.28
N LYS A 36 2.98 11.87 -11.36
CA LYS A 36 4.30 11.35 -11.02
C LYS A 36 4.12 10.31 -9.91
N VAL A 37 4.54 9.07 -10.17
CA VAL A 37 4.30 7.94 -9.25
C VAL A 37 5.63 7.34 -8.82
N ASP A 38 5.84 7.31 -7.51
CA ASP A 38 6.90 6.51 -6.89
C ASP A 38 6.24 5.28 -6.26
N VAL A 39 6.87 4.13 -6.40
CA VAL A 39 6.35 2.87 -5.87
C VAL A 39 7.24 2.39 -4.73
N SER A 40 6.62 2.12 -3.57
CA SER A 40 7.26 1.41 -2.47
C SER A 40 6.43 0.17 -2.19
N ALA A 41 6.94 -0.99 -2.55
CA ALA A 41 6.18 -2.22 -2.48
C ALA A 41 7.05 -3.38 -2.03
N LEU A 42 6.41 -4.35 -1.38
CA LEU A 42 7.05 -5.57 -0.94
C LEU A 42 6.93 -6.63 -2.03
N LYS A 43 8.07 -7.19 -2.42
CA LYS A 43 8.09 -8.34 -3.34
C LYS A 43 7.99 -9.63 -2.55
N LYS A 44 7.42 -10.67 -3.16
CA LYS A 44 7.24 -11.96 -2.51
C LYS A 44 8.59 -12.57 -2.10
N LYS A 45 8.68 -13.04 -0.85
CA LYS A 45 9.85 -13.71 -0.30
C LYS A 45 9.52 -15.15 0.05
N ASP A 46 10.52 -16.03 -0.04
CA ASP A 46 10.35 -17.46 0.19
C ASP A 46 10.56 -17.88 1.65
N SER A 47 11.35 -17.13 2.41
CA SER A 47 11.68 -17.45 3.80
C SER A 47 10.99 -16.51 4.77
N LYS A 48 10.82 -16.96 6.04
CA LYS A 48 10.26 -16.13 7.12
C LYS A 48 11.17 -14.94 7.42
N ILE A 49 12.49 -15.15 7.45
CA ILE A 49 13.47 -14.09 7.67
C ILE A 49 13.44 -13.09 6.52
N GLY A 50 13.37 -13.57 5.28
CA GLY A 50 13.24 -12.72 4.11
C GLY A 50 11.99 -11.87 4.14
N LYS A 51 10.85 -12.43 4.59
CA LYS A 51 9.61 -11.68 4.75
C LYS A 51 9.75 -10.58 5.79
N LEU A 52 10.34 -10.88 6.95
CA LEU A 52 10.54 -9.90 8.01
C LEU A 52 11.44 -8.75 7.55
N VAL A 53 12.59 -9.07 6.96
CA VAL A 53 13.51 -8.06 6.42
C VAL A 53 12.84 -7.26 5.32
N GLY A 54 12.05 -7.91 4.46
CA GLY A 54 11.30 -7.25 3.40
C GLY A 54 10.30 -6.24 3.94
N TYR A 55 9.53 -6.59 4.97
CA TYR A 55 8.58 -5.68 5.60
C TYR A 55 9.28 -4.49 6.27
N LEU A 56 10.39 -4.73 6.98
CA LEU A 56 11.18 -3.66 7.57
C LEU A 56 11.70 -2.72 6.48
N SER A 57 12.25 -3.25 5.41
CA SER A 57 12.76 -2.46 4.28
C SER A 57 11.65 -1.66 3.61
N PHE A 58 10.47 -2.27 3.42
CA PHE A 58 9.30 -1.63 2.85
C PHE A 58 8.85 -0.43 3.70
N TYR A 59 8.74 -0.62 5.03
CA TYR A 59 8.34 0.44 5.95
C TYR A 59 9.38 1.56 5.98
N VAL A 60 10.66 1.22 6.12
CA VAL A 60 11.74 2.21 6.14
C VAL A 60 11.79 3.01 4.85
N LYS A 61 11.70 2.34 3.70
CA LYS A 61 11.71 3.01 2.39
C LYS A 61 10.52 3.97 2.25
N SER A 62 9.32 3.52 2.63
CA SER A 62 8.12 4.34 2.52
C SER A 62 8.19 5.58 3.41
N ILE A 63 8.64 5.40 4.65
CA ILE A 63 8.79 6.51 5.58
C ILE A 63 9.86 7.48 5.09
N PHE A 64 11.00 6.96 4.63
CA PHE A 64 12.10 7.76 4.10
C PHE A 64 11.64 8.62 2.91
N LEU A 65 10.91 8.02 1.97
CA LEU A 65 10.39 8.75 0.81
C LEU A 65 9.45 9.88 1.25
N CYS A 66 8.58 9.61 2.23
CA CYS A 66 7.66 10.64 2.73
C CYS A 66 8.37 11.77 3.46
N LEU A 67 9.50 11.49 4.15
CA LEU A 67 10.26 12.52 4.85
C LEU A 67 11.03 13.43 3.90
N PHE A 68 11.57 12.88 2.80
CA PHE A 68 12.46 13.61 1.92
C PHE A 68 11.82 14.06 0.59
N HIS A 69 10.60 13.61 0.30
CA HIS A 69 9.86 14.00 -0.88
C HIS A 69 8.45 14.44 -0.50
N HIS A 70 7.88 15.34 -1.27
CA HIS A 70 6.49 15.76 -1.11
C HIS A 70 5.59 14.90 -1.97
N TYR A 71 4.54 14.33 -1.38
CA TYR A 71 3.50 13.60 -2.09
C TYR A 71 2.14 14.24 -1.81
N ASP A 72 1.33 14.40 -2.85
CA ASP A 72 -0.05 14.89 -2.73
C ASP A 72 -0.97 13.75 -2.27
N TYR A 73 -0.69 12.53 -2.72
CA TYR A 73 -1.52 11.36 -2.45
C TYR A 73 -0.67 10.17 -1.99
N LEU A 74 -1.21 9.44 -1.02
CA LEU A 74 -0.74 8.11 -0.64
C LEU A 74 -1.77 7.11 -1.17
N TYR A 75 -1.37 6.26 -2.10
CA TYR A 75 -2.25 5.26 -2.71
C TYR A 75 -1.84 3.87 -2.22
N ALA A 76 -2.73 3.22 -1.47
CA ALA A 76 -2.45 1.90 -0.91
C ALA A 76 -3.31 0.83 -1.60
N HIS A 77 -2.65 -0.22 -2.08
CA HIS A 77 -3.30 -1.44 -2.51
C HIS A 77 -3.23 -2.45 -1.37
N TYR A 78 -4.37 -3.03 -0.99
CA TYR A 78 -4.46 -4.04 0.07
C TYR A 78 -4.26 -3.46 1.46
N ILE A 79 -5.31 -2.83 1.99
CA ILE A 79 -5.26 -2.05 3.22
C ILE A 79 -4.74 -2.84 4.43
N SER A 80 -5.05 -4.15 4.55
CA SER A 80 -4.73 -4.92 5.75
C SER A 80 -3.23 -4.90 6.09
N HIS A 81 -2.37 -5.02 5.08
CA HIS A 81 -0.92 -5.05 5.26
C HIS A 81 -0.28 -3.66 5.23
N CYS A 82 -1.04 -2.66 4.83
CA CYS A 82 -0.56 -1.27 4.74
C CYS A 82 -1.13 -0.37 5.83
N ALA A 83 -2.07 -0.87 6.65
CA ALA A 83 -2.81 -0.05 7.61
C ALA A 83 -1.89 0.65 8.60
N LEU A 84 -0.95 -0.05 9.21
CA LEU A 84 -0.02 0.54 10.16
C LEU A 84 0.87 1.59 9.48
N LEU A 85 1.33 1.31 8.27
CA LEU A 85 2.15 2.25 7.50
C LEU A 85 1.37 3.52 7.15
N ILE A 86 0.10 3.38 6.79
CA ILE A 86 -0.78 4.53 6.54
C ILE A 86 -0.87 5.41 7.81
N LYS A 87 -1.06 4.80 8.97
CA LYS A 87 -1.11 5.53 10.24
C LYS A 87 0.17 6.30 10.51
N ILE A 88 1.33 5.66 10.30
CA ILE A 88 2.64 6.28 10.51
C ILE A 88 2.82 7.47 9.55
N ILE A 89 2.54 7.26 8.27
CA ILE A 89 2.68 8.31 7.24
C ILE A 89 1.75 9.48 7.53
N LYS A 90 0.51 9.20 7.93
CA LYS A 90 -0.46 10.26 8.24
C LYS A 90 -0.03 11.09 9.45
N LYS A 91 0.67 10.50 10.43
CA LYS A 91 1.26 11.25 11.54
C LYS A 91 2.39 12.17 11.07
N ILE A 92 3.24 11.69 10.16
CA ILE A 92 4.38 12.45 9.65
C ILE A 92 3.90 13.57 8.70
N LYS A 93 2.91 13.25 7.86
CA LYS A 93 2.38 14.16 6.84
C LYS A 93 0.85 14.25 6.97
N PRO A 94 0.32 15.03 7.93
CA PRO A 94 -1.13 15.06 8.19
C PRO A 94 -1.98 15.53 7.01
N ASN A 95 -1.41 16.30 6.10
CA ASN A 95 -2.13 16.87 4.96
C ASN A 95 -2.15 15.98 3.72
N ILE A 96 -1.44 14.84 3.75
CA ILE A 96 -1.45 13.91 2.62
C ILE A 96 -2.84 13.31 2.47
N LYS A 97 -3.33 13.20 1.22
CA LYS A 97 -4.61 12.55 0.93
C LYS A 97 -4.40 11.07 0.77
N VAL A 98 -5.21 10.25 1.43
CA VAL A 98 -5.08 8.80 1.44
C VAL A 98 -6.15 8.17 0.55
N ILE A 99 -5.70 7.42 -0.44
CA ILE A 99 -6.55 6.63 -1.34
C ILE A 99 -6.25 5.16 -1.07
N VAL A 100 -7.27 4.37 -0.84
CA VAL A 100 -7.11 2.94 -0.60
C VAL A 100 -7.92 2.14 -1.61
N ASN A 101 -7.28 1.15 -2.21
CA ASN A 101 -7.94 0.18 -3.08
C ASN A 101 -8.05 -1.14 -2.30
N VAL A 102 -9.28 -1.47 -1.88
CA VAL A 102 -9.55 -2.69 -1.13
C VAL A 102 -9.85 -3.84 -2.08
N HIS A 103 -9.49 -5.05 -1.69
CA HIS A 103 -9.61 -6.24 -2.52
C HIS A 103 -10.66 -7.24 -2.02
N GLY A 104 -11.38 -6.90 -0.96
CA GLY A 104 -12.43 -7.74 -0.39
C GLY A 104 -11.99 -8.42 0.89
N ASN A 105 -11.06 -9.38 0.82
CA ASN A 105 -10.61 -10.12 2.00
C ASN A 105 -9.83 -9.28 3.01
N ASP A 106 -9.38 -8.10 2.64
CA ASP A 106 -8.72 -7.17 3.55
C ASP A 106 -9.72 -6.39 4.43
N VAL A 107 -10.99 -6.35 4.05
CA VAL A 107 -12.05 -5.71 4.86
C VAL A 107 -13.11 -6.71 5.32
N VAL A 108 -13.33 -7.79 4.55
CA VAL A 108 -14.21 -8.89 4.93
C VAL A 108 -13.34 -10.15 4.98
N PRO A 109 -12.96 -10.63 6.18
CA PRO A 109 -12.02 -11.74 6.29
C PRO A 109 -12.64 -13.05 5.79
N GLU A 110 -11.87 -13.81 5.04
CA GLU A 110 -12.25 -15.13 4.55
C GLU A 110 -11.74 -16.24 5.46
N ASP A 111 -10.71 -15.95 6.27
CA ASP A 111 -10.13 -16.90 7.21
C ASP A 111 -9.61 -16.18 8.47
N GLN A 112 -9.12 -16.99 9.43
CA GLN A 112 -8.62 -16.47 10.71
C GLN A 112 -7.37 -15.59 10.55
N HIS A 113 -6.58 -15.82 9.52
CA HIS A 113 -5.39 -15.02 9.26
C HIS A 113 -5.77 -13.58 8.93
N ASP A 114 -6.82 -13.42 8.10
CA ASP A 114 -7.31 -12.10 7.70
C ASP A 114 -7.96 -11.37 8.87
N GLU A 115 -8.61 -12.09 9.80
CA GLU A 115 -9.27 -11.50 10.98
C GLU A 115 -8.32 -10.73 11.89
N LYS A 116 -7.05 -11.10 11.91
CA LYS A 116 -6.03 -10.43 12.73
C LYS A 116 -5.89 -8.96 12.40
N PHE A 117 -6.16 -8.58 11.16
CA PHE A 117 -5.97 -7.23 10.67
C PHE A 117 -7.21 -6.35 10.85
N ILE A 118 -8.37 -6.91 11.20
CA ILE A 118 -9.62 -6.17 11.27
C ILE A 118 -9.57 -4.98 12.26
N PRO A 119 -9.07 -5.13 13.51
CA PRO A 119 -9.00 -3.98 14.41
C PRO A 119 -8.10 -2.87 13.87
N LEU A 120 -6.97 -3.24 13.25
CA LEU A 120 -6.03 -2.29 12.67
C LEU A 120 -6.65 -1.58 11.47
N VAL A 121 -7.32 -2.33 10.59
CA VAL A 121 -8.02 -1.77 9.43
C VAL A 121 -9.10 -0.79 9.87
N ARG A 122 -9.92 -1.16 10.84
CA ARG A 122 -10.98 -0.31 11.38
C ARG A 122 -10.44 1.00 11.94
N SER A 123 -9.32 0.96 12.66
CA SER A 123 -8.71 2.16 13.22
C SER A 123 -8.09 3.06 12.16
N THR A 124 -7.85 2.54 10.97
CA THR A 124 -7.28 3.28 9.83
C THR A 124 -8.35 3.95 8.97
N LEU A 125 -9.58 3.41 8.96
CA LEU A 125 -10.67 3.90 8.10
C LEU A 125 -10.91 5.41 8.20
N PRO A 126 -10.90 6.04 9.40
CA PRO A 126 -11.10 7.50 9.49
C PRO A 126 -10.02 8.33 8.81
N LEU A 127 -8.87 7.74 8.51
CA LEU A 127 -7.74 8.43 7.86
C LEU A 127 -7.83 8.39 6.33
N ILE A 128 -8.75 7.60 5.78
CA ILE A 128 -8.89 7.39 4.34
C ILE A 128 -9.80 8.46 3.75
N ASP A 129 -9.31 9.12 2.70
CA ASP A 129 -10.07 10.14 1.98
C ASP A 129 -10.90 9.54 0.84
N ILE A 130 -10.35 8.54 0.15
CA ILE A 130 -11.02 7.85 -0.96
C ILE A 130 -10.81 6.36 -0.81
N CYS A 131 -11.88 5.59 -0.86
CA CYS A 131 -11.83 4.13 -0.83
C CYS A 131 -12.39 3.57 -2.14
N ILE A 132 -11.55 2.84 -2.86
CA ILE A 132 -11.92 2.17 -4.11
C ILE A 132 -12.25 0.72 -3.78
N VAL A 133 -13.47 0.29 -4.11
CA VAL A 133 -13.93 -1.06 -3.83
C VAL A 133 -14.09 -1.85 -5.14
N PRO A 134 -13.91 -3.17 -5.11
CA PRO A 134 -14.11 -3.97 -6.31
C PRO A 134 -15.59 -3.95 -6.70
N SER A 135 -15.85 -3.96 -8.01
CA SER A 135 -17.21 -4.10 -8.52
C SER A 135 -17.69 -5.55 -8.30
N SER A 136 -18.90 -5.68 -7.84
CA SER A 136 -19.52 -7.00 -7.64
C SER A 136 -19.92 -7.62 -8.97
#